data_fc82b45b5d8c526a706a8168cf91e652
#
_entry.id   fc82b45b5d8c526a706a8168cf91e652
#
_cell.length_a   1.000
_cell.length_b   1.000
_cell.length_c   1.000
_cell.angle_alpha   90.00
_cell.angle_beta   90.00
_cell.angle_gamma   90.00
#
_symmetry.space_group_name_H-M   'P 1'
#
loop_
_entity.id
_entity.type
_entity.pdbx_description
1 polymer ?
#
loop_
_entity_poly.entity_id
_entity_poly.type
_entity_poly.pdbx_seq_one_letter_code
_entity_poly.pdbx_strand_id
1 'polypeptide(L)'
;MDRGRQAEIVRKLRHRDKDNDNAGAVILSSKHCMSRADFAGLAFYERRWIQAIAAGKAARKAALAGRSAARALDMWVVTTEVNEPVELLLPNGKAPPKKQQPANTVYHRARKRPATIRRFDTLRATDELTTAFEIALRHGFREGLVAMDWILKFYADRDTVEAEMEKLGRVRGIDTLRKVVKFAVDNSRSPFESYGRAILIERVAEHWIVNGMFAGYEVDLRRGMFVTEIDGDYKYDGVTFKPTDETLRKERRREKNLLKAGVKLLRPSPADLLFREDEFVADARRLLALAEMVEKVAS
;
A
#
# COMPACT_ATOMS: atom_id res chain seq x y z
N MET A 1 0.63 -11.91 0.07
CA MET A 1 1.62 -13.03 -0.05
C MET A 1 0.92 -14.31 0.35
N ASP A 2 1.12 -15.44 -0.37
CA ASP A 2 0.45 -16.67 0.01
C ASP A 2 0.99 -17.24 1.34
N ARG A 3 0.16 -18.02 2.04
CA ARG A 3 0.49 -18.55 3.38
C ARG A 3 1.67 -19.53 3.38
N GLY A 4 1.87 -20.26 2.27
CA GLY A 4 3.00 -21.18 2.13
C GLY A 4 4.33 -20.44 2.11
N ARG A 5 4.39 -19.35 1.34
CA ARG A 5 5.58 -18.48 1.26
C ARG A 5 5.85 -17.77 2.58
N GLN A 6 4.80 -17.29 3.26
CA GLN A 6 4.95 -16.70 4.60
C GLN A 6 5.57 -17.71 5.58
N ALA A 7 5.07 -18.94 5.60
CA ALA A 7 5.58 -19.98 6.48
C ALA A 7 7.06 -20.36 6.16
N GLU A 8 7.41 -20.40 4.88
CA GLU A 8 8.80 -20.62 4.44
C GLU A 8 9.74 -19.55 4.98
N ILE A 9 9.37 -18.27 4.83
CA ILE A 9 10.19 -17.13 5.28
C ILE A 9 10.33 -17.15 6.81
N VAL A 10 9.23 -17.42 7.53
CA VAL A 10 9.25 -17.48 9.01
C VAL A 10 10.15 -18.60 9.52
N ARG A 11 10.23 -19.75 8.85
CA ARG A 11 11.16 -20.84 9.24
C ARG A 11 12.63 -20.43 9.18
N LYS A 12 13.00 -19.43 8.38
CA LYS A 12 14.36 -18.89 8.29
C LYS A 12 14.71 -17.91 9.41
N LEU A 13 13.71 -17.47 10.21
CA LEU A 13 13.94 -16.68 11.41
C LEU A 13 14.68 -17.49 12.47
N ARG A 14 15.79 -16.93 12.96
CA ARG A 14 16.58 -17.50 14.06
C ARG A 14 16.43 -16.64 15.30
N HIS A 15 16.53 -17.29 16.47
CA HIS A 15 16.65 -16.54 17.71
C HIS A 15 18.01 -15.85 17.76
N ARG A 16 18.03 -14.59 18.14
CA ARG A 16 19.27 -13.82 18.32
C ARG A 16 19.95 -14.26 19.60
N ASP A 17 21.14 -14.84 19.50
CA ASP A 17 22.00 -15.05 20.63
C ASP A 17 22.74 -13.72 20.92
N LYS A 18 22.68 -13.26 22.18
CA LYS A 18 23.33 -12.01 22.57
C LYS A 18 24.82 -12.18 22.83
N ASP A 19 25.21 -13.41 23.15
CA ASP A 19 26.58 -13.76 23.58
C ASP A 19 27.41 -14.32 22.42
N ASN A 20 26.79 -14.59 21.27
CA ASN A 20 27.47 -15.10 20.09
C ASN A 20 27.51 -14.02 19.00
N ASP A 21 28.69 -13.87 18.40
CA ASP A 21 28.87 -12.95 17.28
C ASP A 21 27.92 -13.32 16.13
N ASN A 22 26.90 -12.46 15.89
CA ASN A 22 25.97 -12.61 14.78
C ASN A 22 26.63 -12.25 13.44
N ALA A 23 27.93 -12.56 13.27
CA ALA A 23 28.67 -12.34 12.05
C ALA A 23 27.93 -12.95 10.86
N GLY A 24 27.61 -12.13 9.87
CA GLY A 24 26.87 -12.55 8.69
C GLY A 24 25.34 -12.63 8.84
N ALA A 25 24.77 -12.23 9.99
CA ALA A 25 23.32 -12.13 10.17
C ALA A 25 22.80 -10.70 10.03
N VAL A 26 21.55 -10.57 9.56
CA VAL A 26 20.76 -9.33 9.59
C VAL A 26 19.89 -9.34 10.83
N ILE A 27 20.06 -8.35 11.70
CA ILE A 27 19.25 -8.19 12.91
C ILE A 27 17.90 -7.62 12.52
N LEU A 28 16.82 -8.35 12.78
CA LEU A 28 15.44 -7.95 12.44
C LEU A 28 14.67 -7.42 13.66
N SER A 29 15.05 -7.83 14.86
CA SER A 29 14.46 -7.36 16.11
C SER A 29 15.41 -7.59 17.29
N SER A 30 15.00 -7.22 18.50
CA SER A 30 15.77 -7.50 19.72
C SER A 30 15.96 -9.01 20.00
N LYS A 31 15.15 -9.88 19.37
CA LYS A 31 15.15 -11.32 19.61
C LYS A 31 15.38 -12.17 18.37
N HIS A 32 15.31 -11.59 17.18
CA HIS A 32 15.33 -12.36 15.94
C HIS A 32 16.33 -11.80 14.95
N CYS A 33 16.98 -12.71 14.23
CA CYS A 33 17.86 -12.42 13.10
C CYS A 33 17.60 -13.42 11.97
N MET A 34 18.18 -13.14 10.82
CA MET A 34 18.16 -14.01 9.64
C MET A 34 19.54 -13.99 8.99
N SER A 35 19.96 -15.08 8.31
CA SER A 35 21.19 -15.05 7.56
C SER A 35 21.17 -13.94 6.50
N ARG A 36 22.33 -13.35 6.22
CA ARG A 36 22.42 -12.29 5.19
C ARG A 36 22.02 -12.80 3.80
N ALA A 37 22.38 -14.07 3.50
CA ALA A 37 22.01 -14.71 2.23
C ALA A 37 20.50 -14.88 2.11
N ASP A 38 19.82 -15.43 3.13
CA ASP A 38 18.37 -15.57 3.12
C ASP A 38 17.66 -14.22 3.00
N PHE A 39 18.10 -13.23 3.76
CA PHE A 39 17.50 -11.89 3.72
C PHE A 39 17.70 -11.20 2.37
N ALA A 40 18.88 -11.35 1.76
CA ALA A 40 19.18 -10.80 0.43
C ALA A 40 18.34 -11.45 -0.67
N GLY A 41 18.03 -12.74 -0.53
CA GLY A 41 17.17 -13.49 -1.46
C GLY A 41 15.67 -13.16 -1.37
N LEU A 42 15.25 -12.39 -0.36
CA LEU A 42 13.85 -11.96 -0.25
C LEU A 42 13.55 -10.77 -1.18
N ALA A 43 12.35 -10.73 -1.75
CA ALA A 43 11.84 -9.56 -2.43
C ALA A 43 11.69 -8.38 -1.45
N PHE A 44 11.66 -7.15 -1.98
CA PHE A 44 11.60 -5.95 -1.15
C PHE A 44 10.43 -5.97 -0.14
N TYR A 45 9.23 -6.32 -0.59
CA TYR A 45 8.05 -6.39 0.27
C TYR A 45 8.14 -7.52 1.31
N GLU A 46 8.77 -8.66 0.96
CA GLU A 46 9.00 -9.78 1.89
C GLU A 46 9.97 -9.38 3.00
N ARG A 47 11.02 -8.60 2.67
CA ARG A 47 11.95 -8.05 3.67
C ARG A 47 11.21 -7.17 4.68
N ARG A 48 10.32 -6.29 4.22
CA ARG A 48 9.52 -5.41 5.08
C ARG A 48 8.53 -6.21 5.92
N TRP A 49 7.89 -7.19 5.31
CA TRP A 49 6.98 -8.08 6.01
C TRP A 49 7.68 -8.83 7.14
N ILE A 50 8.81 -9.52 6.88
CA ILE A 50 9.52 -10.29 7.91
C ILE A 50 10.13 -9.41 9.02
N GLN A 51 10.52 -8.17 8.72
CA GLN A 51 10.94 -7.19 9.71
C GLN A 51 9.79 -6.85 10.67
N ALA A 52 8.59 -6.61 10.15
CA ALA A 52 7.39 -6.37 10.96
C ALA A 52 7.06 -7.58 11.83
N ILE A 53 7.03 -8.79 11.25
CA ILE A 53 6.76 -10.04 11.97
C ILE A 53 7.78 -10.28 13.08
N ALA A 54 9.08 -10.14 12.79
CA ALA A 54 10.14 -10.32 13.78
C ALA A 54 10.05 -9.34 14.95
N ALA A 55 9.71 -8.07 14.66
CA ALA A 55 9.51 -7.06 15.69
C ALA A 55 8.24 -7.33 16.52
N GLY A 56 7.14 -7.71 15.88
CA GLY A 56 5.90 -8.09 16.56
C GLY A 56 6.09 -9.28 17.51
N LYS A 57 6.80 -10.33 17.06
CA LYS A 57 7.16 -11.49 17.91
C LYS A 57 8.07 -11.11 19.08
N ALA A 58 8.93 -10.13 18.94
CA ALA A 58 9.81 -9.64 19.99
C ALA A 58 9.10 -8.72 21.00
N ALA A 59 8.02 -8.07 20.58
CA ALA A 59 7.31 -7.08 21.39
C ALA A 59 6.54 -7.74 22.54
N ARG A 60 6.69 -7.20 23.77
CA ARG A 60 5.95 -7.71 24.95
C ARG A 60 4.65 -6.95 25.17
N LYS A 61 4.69 -5.61 25.11
CA LYS A 61 3.55 -4.71 25.42
C LYS A 61 3.07 -3.92 24.22
N ALA A 62 3.95 -3.68 23.25
CA ALA A 62 3.61 -2.98 22.03
C ALA A 62 2.85 -3.89 21.05
N ALA A 63 2.09 -3.28 20.16
CA ALA A 63 1.43 -3.90 19.01
C ALA A 63 2.02 -3.33 17.73
N LEU A 64 2.03 -4.08 16.65
CA LEU A 64 2.30 -3.53 15.33
C LEU A 64 1.24 -2.47 14.99
N ALA A 65 1.64 -1.41 14.30
CA ALA A 65 0.78 -0.31 13.91
C ALA A 65 1.13 0.19 12.50
N GLY A 66 0.28 1.02 11.93
CA GLY A 66 0.52 1.65 10.64
C GLY A 66 0.91 0.65 9.55
N ARG A 67 1.94 0.98 8.75
CA ARG A 67 2.41 0.12 7.66
C ARG A 67 2.83 -1.28 8.14
N SER A 68 3.44 -1.38 9.32
CA SER A 68 3.88 -2.67 9.86
C SER A 68 2.71 -3.58 10.25
N ALA A 69 1.62 -3.01 10.79
CA ALA A 69 0.38 -3.76 11.01
C ALA A 69 -0.26 -4.16 9.68
N ALA A 70 -0.36 -3.23 8.72
CA ALA A 70 -0.93 -3.51 7.40
C ALA A 70 -0.22 -4.68 6.70
N ARG A 71 1.12 -4.72 6.75
CA ARG A 71 1.89 -5.83 6.18
C ARG A 71 1.61 -7.16 6.89
N ALA A 72 1.47 -7.15 8.21
CA ALA A 72 1.15 -8.35 8.99
C ALA A 72 -0.29 -8.85 8.77
N LEU A 73 -1.20 -7.94 8.38
CA LEU A 73 -2.60 -8.20 8.08
C LEU A 73 -2.87 -8.46 6.58
N ASP A 74 -1.84 -8.59 5.76
CA ASP A 74 -1.93 -8.72 4.30
C ASP A 74 -2.70 -7.58 3.59
N MET A 75 -2.78 -6.40 4.23
CA MET A 75 -3.35 -5.20 3.61
C MET A 75 -2.41 -4.62 2.55
N TRP A 76 -2.98 -3.84 1.66
CA TRP A 76 -2.19 -3.11 0.66
C TRP A 76 -1.33 -2.01 1.28
N VAL A 77 -0.07 -1.98 0.89
CA VAL A 77 0.90 -0.94 1.29
C VAL A 77 1.73 -0.56 0.08
N VAL A 78 1.69 0.72 -0.30
CA VAL A 78 2.60 1.32 -1.29
C VAL A 78 3.28 2.51 -0.63
N THR A 79 4.60 2.57 -0.69
CA THR A 79 5.39 3.67 -0.14
C THR A 79 6.65 3.90 -0.96
N THR A 80 7.09 5.15 -1.04
CA THR A 80 8.38 5.56 -1.61
C THR A 80 9.51 5.53 -0.57
N GLU A 81 9.21 5.24 0.70
CA GLU A 81 10.20 5.27 1.78
C GLU A 81 11.11 4.05 1.73
N VAL A 82 12.35 4.27 1.29
CA VAL A 82 13.37 3.21 1.15
C VAL A 82 13.75 2.60 2.50
N ASN A 83 13.85 3.41 3.55
CA ASN A 83 14.21 2.99 4.90
C ASN A 83 12.99 2.99 5.83
N GLU A 84 11.92 2.32 5.39
CA GLU A 84 10.68 2.21 6.17
C GLU A 84 10.96 1.63 7.57
N PRO A 85 10.65 2.37 8.65
CA PRO A 85 10.83 1.85 10.01
C PRO A 85 9.71 0.89 10.37
N VAL A 86 9.99 -0.02 11.29
CA VAL A 86 8.95 -0.81 11.93
C VAL A 86 8.16 0.08 12.88
N GLU A 87 6.86 0.10 12.72
CA GLU A 87 5.94 0.90 13.52
C GLU A 87 5.30 0.06 14.63
N LEU A 88 5.44 0.53 15.86
CA LEU A 88 4.87 -0.09 17.04
C LEU A 88 4.00 0.90 17.80
N LEU A 89 2.85 0.46 18.25
CA LEU A 89 1.95 1.21 19.13
C LEU A 89 2.09 0.72 20.58
N LEU A 90 2.23 1.66 21.50
CA LEU A 90 2.13 1.39 22.93
C LEU A 90 0.72 1.78 23.41
N PRO A 91 -0.13 0.80 23.74
CA PRO A 91 -1.50 1.09 24.19
C PRO A 91 -1.51 1.88 25.48
N ASN A 92 -0.62 1.52 26.39
CA ASN A 92 -0.45 2.17 27.69
C ASN A 92 1.04 2.31 28.00
N GLY A 93 1.46 3.50 28.38
CA GLY A 93 2.81 3.71 28.87
C GLY A 93 3.71 4.62 28.01
N LYS A 94 4.93 4.78 28.46
CA LYS A 94 5.96 5.60 27.82
C LYS A 94 6.78 4.70 26.86
N ALA A 95 7.13 5.24 25.71
CA ALA A 95 8.08 4.58 24.81
C ALA A 95 9.42 4.35 25.55
N PRO A 96 10.13 3.25 25.27
CA PRO A 96 11.48 3.05 25.78
C PRO A 96 12.36 4.26 25.43
N PRO A 97 13.35 4.60 26.26
CA PRO A 97 14.34 5.61 25.90
C PRO A 97 14.97 5.30 24.54
N LYS A 98 15.28 6.32 23.73
CA LYS A 98 15.81 6.13 22.36
C LYS A 98 16.99 5.16 22.28
N LYS A 99 17.88 5.19 23.26
CA LYS A 99 19.03 4.27 23.36
C LYS A 99 18.65 2.80 23.52
N GLN A 100 17.44 2.51 23.96
CA GLN A 100 16.91 1.14 24.16
C GLN A 100 15.97 0.71 23.05
N GLN A 101 15.64 1.61 22.12
CA GLN A 101 14.82 1.26 20.97
C GLN A 101 15.66 0.48 19.95
N PRO A 102 15.11 -0.60 19.36
CA PRO A 102 15.78 -1.26 18.25
C PRO A 102 16.01 -0.27 17.10
N ALA A 103 17.12 -0.43 16.39
CA ALA A 103 17.37 0.35 15.18
C ALA A 103 16.18 0.19 14.20
N ASN A 104 15.91 1.24 13.45
CA ASN A 104 14.82 1.27 12.49
C ASN A 104 13.43 0.93 13.05
N THR A 105 13.15 1.37 14.29
CA THR A 105 11.84 1.18 14.95
C THR A 105 11.30 2.50 15.47
N VAL A 106 10.03 2.78 15.21
CA VAL A 106 9.31 3.95 15.70
C VAL A 106 8.20 3.51 16.65
N TYR A 107 8.15 4.13 17.83
CA TYR A 107 7.09 3.89 18.80
C TYR A 107 6.06 5.02 18.74
N HIS A 108 4.82 4.67 18.45
CA HIS A 108 3.68 5.56 18.55
C HIS A 108 2.99 5.40 19.90
N ARG A 109 2.45 6.51 20.41
CA ARG A 109 1.56 6.48 21.59
C ARG A 109 0.13 6.28 21.13
N ALA A 110 -0.65 5.51 21.88
CA ALA A 110 -2.09 5.46 21.68
C ALA A 110 -2.67 6.88 21.81
N ARG A 111 -3.59 7.23 20.93
CA ARG A 111 -4.34 8.47 21.02
C ARG A 111 -5.33 8.40 22.19
N LYS A 112 -6.06 9.48 22.50
CA LYS A 112 -7.06 9.54 23.58
C LYS A 112 -8.08 8.40 23.53
N ARG A 113 -8.34 7.87 22.33
CA ARG A 113 -9.16 6.68 22.14
C ARG A 113 -8.24 5.47 21.96
N PRO A 114 -8.44 4.38 22.72
CA PRO A 114 -7.64 3.20 22.57
C PRO A 114 -7.84 2.62 21.16
N ALA A 115 -6.72 2.35 20.50
CA ALA A 115 -6.73 1.60 19.24
C ALA A 115 -7.22 0.18 19.53
N THR A 116 -8.06 -0.34 18.65
CA THR A 116 -8.47 -1.75 18.73
C THR A 116 -7.27 -2.62 18.37
N ILE A 117 -6.89 -3.51 19.26
CA ILE A 117 -5.75 -4.40 19.10
C ILE A 117 -6.25 -5.83 18.97
N ARG A 118 -5.89 -6.49 17.88
CA ARG A 118 -6.13 -7.92 17.69
C ARG A 118 -4.88 -8.72 18.05
N ARG A 119 -5.11 -9.94 18.51
CA ARG A 119 -4.08 -10.96 18.66
C ARG A 119 -4.28 -12.03 17.60
N PHE A 120 -3.24 -12.38 16.90
CA PHE A 120 -3.21 -13.53 16.03
C PHE A 120 -1.90 -14.27 16.25
N ASP A 121 -2.01 -15.52 16.64
CA ASP A 121 -0.90 -16.34 17.12
C ASP A 121 -0.12 -15.63 18.23
N THR A 122 1.17 -15.39 18.06
CA THR A 122 2.05 -14.70 19.02
C THR A 122 2.14 -13.19 18.78
N LEU A 123 1.47 -12.66 17.76
CA LEU A 123 1.53 -11.26 17.35
C LEU A 123 0.38 -10.43 17.94
N ARG A 124 0.65 -9.15 18.10
CA ARG A 124 -0.36 -8.13 18.40
C ARG A 124 -0.24 -7.04 17.36
N ALA A 125 -1.35 -6.64 16.77
CA ALA A 125 -1.43 -5.51 15.83
C ALA A 125 -2.70 -4.71 16.07
N THR A 126 -2.72 -3.46 15.62
CA THR A 126 -3.98 -2.73 15.44
C THR A 126 -4.86 -3.51 14.46
N ASP A 127 -6.19 -3.44 14.62
CA ASP A 127 -7.11 -4.03 13.65
C ASP A 127 -7.00 -3.31 12.28
N GLU A 128 -7.65 -3.87 11.28
CA GLU A 128 -7.54 -3.41 9.90
C GLU A 128 -7.99 -1.95 9.76
N LEU A 129 -9.14 -1.59 10.32
CA LEU A 129 -9.69 -0.24 10.22
C LEU A 129 -8.86 0.79 10.98
N THR A 130 -8.46 0.48 12.21
CA THR A 130 -7.52 1.31 12.98
C THR A 130 -6.21 1.49 12.22
N THR A 131 -5.70 0.42 11.60
CA THR A 131 -4.47 0.42 10.79
C THR A 131 -4.59 1.38 9.60
N ALA A 132 -5.68 1.31 8.83
CA ALA A 132 -5.90 2.20 7.69
C ALA A 132 -6.02 3.68 8.14
N PHE A 133 -6.73 3.94 9.23
CA PHE A 133 -6.82 5.28 9.82
C PHE A 133 -5.44 5.80 10.24
N GLU A 134 -4.64 4.98 10.90
CA GLU A 134 -3.29 5.37 11.32
C GLU A 134 -2.38 5.68 10.14
N ILE A 135 -2.47 4.91 9.04
CA ILE A 135 -1.74 5.19 7.80
C ILE A 135 -2.16 6.54 7.23
N ALA A 136 -3.46 6.79 7.06
CA ALA A 136 -3.95 8.08 6.55
C ALA A 136 -3.51 9.27 7.41
N LEU A 137 -3.59 9.12 8.74
CA LEU A 137 -3.26 10.17 9.70
C LEU A 137 -1.76 10.46 9.82
N ARG A 138 -0.87 9.53 9.45
CA ARG A 138 0.58 9.64 9.64
C ARG A 138 1.36 9.74 8.34
N HIS A 139 0.92 9.00 7.32
CA HIS A 139 1.63 8.87 6.05
C HIS A 139 0.95 9.62 4.90
N GLY A 140 -0.19 10.25 5.19
CA GLY A 140 -0.83 11.16 4.24
C GLY A 140 -1.85 10.50 3.33
N PHE A 141 -2.29 11.29 2.33
CA PHE A 141 -3.44 10.94 1.50
C PHE A 141 -3.20 9.69 0.65
N ARG A 142 -2.05 9.59 -0.03
CA ARG A 142 -1.79 8.53 -1.02
C ARG A 142 -1.78 7.14 -0.40
N GLU A 143 -0.97 6.96 0.64
CA GLU A 143 -0.89 5.69 1.35
C GLU A 143 -2.18 5.38 2.10
N GLY A 144 -2.81 6.42 2.66
CA GLY A 144 -4.14 6.30 3.27
C GLY A 144 -5.19 5.81 2.29
N LEU A 145 -5.18 6.31 1.04
CA LEU A 145 -6.14 5.89 0.01
C LEU A 145 -5.95 4.42 -0.37
N VAL A 146 -4.70 3.98 -0.53
CA VAL A 146 -4.36 2.56 -0.80
C VAL A 146 -4.92 1.65 0.31
N ALA A 147 -4.68 2.01 1.57
CA ALA A 147 -5.16 1.22 2.70
C ALA A 147 -6.69 1.26 2.82
N MET A 148 -7.33 2.40 2.54
CA MET A 148 -8.78 2.55 2.66
C MET A 148 -9.54 1.87 1.52
N ASP A 149 -9.03 1.85 0.30
CA ASP A 149 -9.59 1.06 -0.79
C ASP A 149 -9.59 -0.43 -0.44
N TRP A 150 -8.50 -0.92 0.19
CA TRP A 150 -8.45 -2.28 0.70
C TRP A 150 -9.52 -2.53 1.77
N ILE A 151 -9.74 -1.59 2.70
CA ILE A 151 -10.78 -1.67 3.73
C ILE A 151 -12.16 -1.80 3.09
N LEU A 152 -12.51 -0.89 2.17
CA LEU A 152 -13.83 -0.91 1.53
C LEU A 152 -14.04 -2.16 0.68
N LYS A 153 -12.99 -2.71 0.10
CA LYS A 153 -13.06 -3.91 -0.73
C LYS A 153 -13.23 -5.21 0.06
N PHE A 154 -12.58 -5.33 1.23
CA PHE A 154 -12.41 -6.63 1.89
C PHE A 154 -12.86 -6.68 3.36
N TYR A 155 -13.11 -5.54 3.99
CA TYR A 155 -13.27 -5.52 5.45
C TYR A 155 -14.53 -4.84 5.95
N ALA A 156 -14.86 -3.64 5.49
CA ALA A 156 -15.97 -2.86 6.00
C ALA A 156 -16.60 -2.00 4.91
N ASP A 157 -17.90 -1.76 5.01
CA ASP A 157 -18.60 -0.81 4.17
C ASP A 157 -18.29 0.65 4.53
N ARG A 158 -18.71 1.57 3.68
CA ARG A 158 -18.48 3.01 3.84
C ARG A 158 -19.12 3.57 5.10
N ASP A 159 -20.34 3.17 5.41
CA ASP A 159 -21.09 3.69 6.55
C ASP A 159 -20.39 3.34 7.86
N THR A 160 -19.88 2.12 7.96
CA THR A 160 -19.05 1.65 9.09
C THR A 160 -17.77 2.47 9.19
N VAL A 161 -17.07 2.73 8.09
CA VAL A 161 -15.84 3.53 8.06
C VAL A 161 -16.11 4.97 8.53
N GLU A 162 -17.16 5.60 8.03
CA GLU A 162 -17.53 6.98 8.39
C GLU A 162 -17.92 7.08 9.85
N ALA A 163 -18.75 6.15 10.35
CA ALA A 163 -19.14 6.10 11.75
C ALA A 163 -17.94 5.92 12.71
N GLU A 164 -16.98 5.08 12.37
CA GLU A 164 -15.75 4.91 13.17
C GLU A 164 -14.81 6.12 13.05
N MET A 165 -14.74 6.77 11.90
CA MET A 165 -13.97 8.00 11.71
C MET A 165 -14.52 9.15 12.57
N GLU A 166 -15.83 9.33 12.62
CA GLU A 166 -16.47 10.37 13.44
C GLU A 166 -16.14 10.23 14.93
N LYS A 167 -16.04 9.00 15.40
CA LYS A 167 -15.68 8.70 16.79
C LYS A 167 -14.26 9.16 17.15
N LEU A 168 -13.37 9.41 16.19
CA LEU A 168 -12.02 9.94 16.45
C LEU A 168 -12.04 11.40 16.91
N GLY A 169 -13.05 12.17 16.50
CA GLY A 169 -13.16 13.59 16.82
C GLY A 169 -12.00 14.41 16.25
N ARG A 170 -11.55 15.41 17.00
CA ARG A 170 -10.44 16.28 16.57
C ARG A 170 -9.10 15.64 16.88
N VAL A 171 -8.44 15.11 15.86
CA VAL A 171 -7.07 14.56 15.93
C VAL A 171 -6.20 15.16 14.82
N ARG A 172 -4.89 15.22 15.05
CA ARG A 172 -3.94 15.70 14.02
C ARG A 172 -4.05 14.80 12.78
N GLY A 173 -4.22 15.42 11.61
CA GLY A 173 -4.36 14.73 10.33
C GLY A 173 -5.79 14.29 9.99
N ILE A 174 -6.81 14.67 10.78
CA ILE A 174 -8.20 14.27 10.54
C ILE A 174 -8.71 14.72 9.17
N ASP A 175 -8.28 15.88 8.66
CA ASP A 175 -8.70 16.37 7.36
C ASP A 175 -8.13 15.52 6.22
N THR A 176 -6.92 15.00 6.39
CA THR A 176 -6.36 14.00 5.46
C THR A 176 -7.19 12.72 5.49
N LEU A 177 -7.56 12.22 6.66
CA LEU A 177 -8.40 11.02 6.77
C LEU A 177 -9.79 11.25 6.15
N ARG A 178 -10.43 12.39 6.39
CA ARG A 178 -11.70 12.76 5.74
C ARG A 178 -11.58 12.78 4.21
N LYS A 179 -10.48 13.36 3.71
CA LYS A 179 -10.18 13.35 2.27
C LYS A 179 -10.01 11.92 1.75
N VAL A 180 -9.30 11.07 2.47
CA VAL A 180 -9.13 9.65 2.12
C VAL A 180 -10.47 8.95 2.03
N VAL A 181 -11.32 9.07 3.06
CA VAL A 181 -12.65 8.43 3.08
C VAL A 181 -13.53 8.94 1.94
N LYS A 182 -13.50 10.26 1.66
CA LYS A 182 -14.24 10.86 0.54
C LYS A 182 -13.90 10.20 -0.80
N PHE A 183 -12.63 9.94 -1.06
CA PHE A 183 -12.15 9.44 -2.36
C PHE A 183 -11.94 7.93 -2.42
N ALA A 184 -12.05 7.22 -1.31
CA ALA A 184 -11.89 5.77 -1.29
C ALA A 184 -12.99 5.05 -2.08
N VAL A 185 -12.67 3.91 -2.68
CA VAL A 185 -13.58 3.06 -3.45
C VAL A 185 -13.37 1.59 -3.11
N ASP A 186 -14.40 0.78 -3.34
CA ASP A 186 -14.39 -0.67 -3.08
C ASP A 186 -13.99 -1.51 -4.30
N ASN A 187 -13.95 -0.89 -5.48
CA ASN A 187 -13.74 -1.57 -6.76
C ASN A 187 -12.31 -1.46 -7.30
N SER A 188 -11.36 -0.83 -6.60
CA SER A 188 -9.95 -0.88 -6.96
C SER A 188 -9.43 -2.34 -6.92
N ARG A 189 -8.55 -2.71 -7.84
CA ARG A 189 -8.09 -4.11 -7.98
C ARG A 189 -6.67 -4.33 -7.51
N SER A 190 -5.88 -3.27 -7.45
CA SER A 190 -4.49 -3.36 -7.02
C SER A 190 -4.07 -2.15 -6.18
N PRO A 191 -3.03 -2.31 -5.35
CA PRO A 191 -2.48 -1.20 -4.58
C PRO A 191 -1.94 -0.08 -5.46
N PHE A 192 -1.43 -0.39 -6.66
CA PHE A 192 -0.91 0.62 -7.57
C PHE A 192 -1.99 1.37 -8.33
N GLU A 193 -3.14 0.76 -8.62
CA GLU A 193 -4.31 1.50 -9.13
C GLU A 193 -4.75 2.57 -8.11
N SER A 194 -4.87 2.20 -6.82
CA SER A 194 -5.20 3.14 -5.75
C SER A 194 -4.14 4.24 -5.61
N TYR A 195 -2.85 3.88 -5.70
CA TYR A 195 -1.75 4.84 -5.56
C TYR A 195 -1.66 5.80 -6.75
N GLY A 196 -1.75 5.29 -7.97
CA GLY A 196 -1.77 6.10 -9.20
C GLY A 196 -2.98 7.04 -9.22
N ARG A 197 -4.16 6.55 -8.81
CA ARG A 197 -5.36 7.36 -8.64
C ARG A 197 -5.17 8.48 -7.60
N ALA A 198 -4.49 8.19 -6.49
CA ALA A 198 -4.18 9.21 -5.50
C ALA A 198 -3.30 10.33 -6.06
N ILE A 199 -2.26 9.99 -6.84
CA ILE A 199 -1.43 10.99 -7.53
C ILE A 199 -2.26 11.83 -8.49
N LEU A 200 -3.13 11.19 -9.30
CA LEU A 200 -3.99 11.88 -10.24
C LEU A 200 -4.98 12.82 -9.55
N ILE A 201 -5.59 12.42 -8.42
CA ILE A 201 -6.48 13.26 -7.62
C ILE A 201 -5.76 14.49 -7.06
N GLU A 202 -4.53 14.33 -6.60
CA GLU A 202 -3.79 15.45 -6.02
C GLU A 202 -3.23 16.43 -7.06
N ARG A 203 -2.83 15.91 -8.23
CA ARG A 203 -2.00 16.67 -9.16
C ARG A 203 -2.63 16.93 -10.52
N VAL A 204 -3.71 16.24 -10.89
CA VAL A 204 -4.33 16.36 -12.22
C VAL A 204 -5.80 16.77 -12.13
N ALA A 205 -6.66 15.90 -11.57
CA ALA A 205 -8.09 16.15 -11.43
C ALA A 205 -8.70 15.25 -10.36
N GLU A 206 -9.76 15.74 -9.67
CA GLU A 206 -10.33 15.03 -8.51
C GLU A 206 -11.14 13.77 -8.87
N HIS A 207 -11.90 13.78 -9.98
CA HIS A 207 -12.88 12.74 -10.27
C HIS A 207 -12.41 11.77 -11.34
N TRP A 208 -12.38 10.48 -10.98
CA TRP A 208 -12.00 9.39 -11.86
C TRP A 208 -13.01 8.24 -11.73
N ILE A 209 -13.41 7.66 -12.85
CA ILE A 209 -14.14 6.41 -12.89
C ILE A 209 -13.12 5.29 -12.72
N VAL A 210 -13.36 4.41 -11.75
CA VAL A 210 -12.45 3.31 -11.38
C VAL A 210 -13.03 2.00 -11.87
N ASN A 211 -12.24 1.19 -12.54
CA ASN A 211 -12.60 -0.13 -13.08
C ASN A 211 -13.97 -0.13 -13.79
N GLY A 212 -14.17 0.87 -14.66
CA GLY A 212 -15.41 1.06 -15.41
C GLY A 212 -15.33 0.51 -16.83
N MET A 213 -16.49 0.14 -17.36
CA MET A 213 -16.61 -0.27 -18.77
C MET A 213 -16.48 0.94 -19.71
N PHE A 214 -15.62 0.84 -20.72
CA PHE A 214 -15.47 1.82 -21.77
C PHE A 214 -15.13 1.17 -23.12
N ALA A 215 -15.85 1.53 -24.18
CA ALA A 215 -15.69 0.96 -25.53
C ALA A 215 -15.67 -0.59 -25.55
N GLY A 216 -16.44 -1.23 -24.67
CA GLY A 216 -16.53 -2.69 -24.56
C GLY A 216 -15.40 -3.34 -23.75
N TYR A 217 -14.56 -2.55 -23.11
CA TYR A 217 -13.46 -3.00 -22.26
C TYR A 217 -13.55 -2.39 -20.87
N GLU A 218 -13.15 -3.13 -19.87
CA GLU A 218 -12.95 -2.58 -18.54
C GLU A 218 -11.59 -1.89 -18.48
N VAL A 219 -11.55 -0.66 -17.92
CA VAL A 219 -10.34 0.17 -17.82
C VAL A 219 -10.11 0.61 -16.39
N ASP A 220 -8.85 0.67 -15.95
CA ASP A 220 -8.52 0.89 -14.54
C ASP A 220 -8.99 2.27 -14.06
N LEU A 221 -8.61 3.34 -14.76
CA LEU A 221 -8.97 4.71 -14.42
C LEU A 221 -9.39 5.47 -15.68
N ARG A 222 -10.51 6.19 -15.61
CA ARG A 222 -11.02 6.96 -16.75
C ARG A 222 -11.55 8.32 -16.34
N ARG A 223 -11.27 9.33 -17.18
CA ARG A 223 -11.91 10.64 -17.15
C ARG A 223 -12.18 11.10 -18.60
N GLY A 224 -13.47 11.15 -18.97
CA GLY A 224 -13.85 11.40 -20.35
C GLY A 224 -13.23 10.39 -21.32
N MET A 225 -12.56 10.88 -22.36
CA MET A 225 -11.82 10.07 -23.35
C MET A 225 -10.37 9.78 -22.92
N PHE A 226 -9.94 10.17 -21.74
CA PHE A 226 -8.63 9.82 -21.20
C PHE A 226 -8.73 8.58 -20.29
N VAL A 227 -7.89 7.59 -20.57
CA VAL A 227 -7.78 6.32 -19.86
C VAL A 227 -6.35 6.14 -19.37
N THR A 228 -6.22 5.71 -18.11
CA THR A 228 -4.94 5.26 -17.55
C THR A 228 -5.08 3.82 -17.14
N GLU A 229 -4.21 2.95 -17.64
CA GLU A 229 -4.09 1.54 -17.26
C GLU A 229 -2.76 1.33 -16.56
N ILE A 230 -2.78 0.83 -15.34
CA ILE A 230 -1.57 0.65 -14.54
C ILE A 230 -1.07 -0.76 -14.76
N ASP A 231 0.06 -0.89 -15.47
CA ASP A 231 0.64 -2.17 -15.82
C ASP A 231 1.02 -2.97 -14.57
N GLY A 232 0.39 -4.15 -14.42
CA GLY A 232 0.63 -5.06 -13.29
C GLY A 232 1.97 -5.81 -13.34
N ASP A 233 2.85 -5.53 -14.31
CA ASP A 233 4.09 -6.28 -14.55
C ASP A 233 5.18 -6.11 -13.51
N TYR A 234 5.00 -5.24 -12.54
CA TYR A 234 5.86 -5.20 -11.36
C TYR A 234 5.38 -6.24 -10.35
N LYS A 235 5.55 -7.52 -10.69
CA LYS A 235 5.40 -8.57 -9.70
C LYS A 235 6.54 -8.43 -8.69
N TYR A 236 6.19 -7.90 -7.54
CA TYR A 236 7.05 -7.85 -6.36
C TYR A 236 7.50 -9.25 -5.88
N ASP A 237 7.04 -10.31 -6.52
CA ASP A 237 7.24 -11.71 -6.13
C ASP A 237 8.34 -12.45 -6.93
N GLY A 238 8.97 -11.79 -7.91
CA GLY A 238 10.06 -12.41 -8.68
C GLY A 238 9.61 -13.57 -9.58
N VAL A 239 8.32 -13.87 -9.66
CA VAL A 239 7.77 -14.89 -10.55
C VAL A 239 7.33 -14.22 -11.84
N THR A 240 8.17 -14.23 -12.84
CA THR A 240 7.88 -13.71 -14.18
C THR A 240 6.91 -14.67 -14.88
N PHE A 241 5.63 -14.34 -14.86
CA PHE A 241 4.68 -14.96 -15.79
C PHE A 241 4.96 -14.35 -17.17
N LYS A 242 5.57 -15.13 -18.06
CA LYS A 242 5.62 -14.73 -19.48
C LYS A 242 4.20 -14.88 -20.02
N PRO A 243 3.54 -13.78 -20.47
CA PRO A 243 2.22 -13.89 -21.08
C PRO A 243 2.32 -14.79 -22.31
N THR A 244 1.31 -15.61 -22.54
CA THR A 244 1.25 -16.42 -23.78
C THR A 244 1.09 -15.51 -24.99
N ASP A 245 1.53 -15.97 -26.16
CA ASP A 245 1.35 -15.23 -27.43
C ASP A 245 -0.12 -14.84 -27.67
N GLU A 246 -1.05 -15.66 -27.22
CA GLU A 246 -2.48 -15.38 -27.32
C GLU A 246 -2.89 -14.22 -26.42
N THR A 247 -2.39 -14.16 -25.19
CA THR A 247 -2.62 -13.06 -24.25
C THR A 247 -2.09 -11.74 -24.81
N LEU A 248 -0.88 -11.74 -25.37
CA LEU A 248 -0.27 -10.57 -26.02
C LEU A 248 -1.07 -10.09 -27.23
N ARG A 249 -1.60 -11.03 -28.05
CA ARG A 249 -2.47 -10.68 -29.19
C ARG A 249 -3.79 -10.07 -28.75
N LYS A 250 -4.43 -10.60 -27.70
CA LYS A 250 -5.67 -10.06 -27.14
C LYS A 250 -5.45 -8.64 -26.61
N GLU A 251 -4.35 -8.42 -25.90
CA GLU A 251 -4.00 -7.12 -25.34
C GLU A 251 -3.73 -6.07 -26.42
N ARG A 252 -2.93 -6.39 -27.44
CA ARG A 252 -2.70 -5.51 -28.59
C ARG A 252 -3.99 -5.18 -29.35
N ARG A 253 -4.91 -6.14 -29.47
CA ARG A 253 -6.21 -5.91 -30.11
C ARG A 253 -7.08 -4.98 -29.28
N ARG A 254 -7.08 -5.14 -27.96
CA ARG A 254 -7.77 -4.27 -27.00
C ARG A 254 -7.27 -2.83 -27.13
N GLU A 255 -5.96 -2.64 -27.03
CA GLU A 255 -5.33 -1.32 -27.18
C GLU A 255 -5.67 -0.65 -28.51
N LYS A 256 -5.52 -1.38 -29.62
CA LYS A 256 -5.88 -0.88 -30.95
C LYS A 256 -7.35 -0.44 -31.04
N ASN A 257 -8.27 -1.15 -30.39
CA ASN A 257 -9.69 -0.82 -30.39
C ASN A 257 -9.97 0.45 -29.56
N LEU A 258 -9.35 0.57 -28.39
CA LEU A 258 -9.43 1.78 -27.56
C LEU A 258 -8.90 3.01 -28.32
N LEU A 259 -7.75 2.90 -28.96
CA LEU A 259 -7.18 3.99 -29.77
C LEU A 259 -8.06 4.35 -30.97
N LYS A 260 -8.68 3.38 -31.66
CA LYS A 260 -9.65 3.63 -32.73
C LYS A 260 -10.91 4.34 -32.25
N ALA A 261 -11.32 4.10 -31.00
CA ALA A 261 -12.43 4.81 -30.36
C ALA A 261 -12.05 6.25 -29.93
N GLY A 262 -10.86 6.75 -30.26
CA GLY A 262 -10.40 8.11 -29.95
C GLY A 262 -9.83 8.27 -28.54
N VAL A 263 -9.66 7.18 -27.80
CA VAL A 263 -9.13 7.19 -26.44
C VAL A 263 -7.70 7.72 -26.41
N LYS A 264 -7.40 8.56 -25.42
CA LYS A 264 -6.04 8.94 -25.05
C LYS A 264 -5.59 8.01 -23.93
N LEU A 265 -4.71 7.07 -24.25
CA LEU A 265 -4.29 6.00 -23.33
C LEU A 265 -2.92 6.30 -22.74
N LEU A 266 -2.78 6.14 -21.41
CA LEU A 266 -1.51 6.18 -20.66
C LEU A 266 -1.33 4.87 -19.89
N ARG A 267 -0.14 4.28 -19.96
CA ARG A 267 0.17 3.00 -19.29
C ARG A 267 1.41 3.14 -18.41
N PRO A 268 1.27 3.71 -17.19
CA PRO A 268 2.39 3.81 -16.27
C PRO A 268 2.68 2.46 -15.60
N SER A 269 3.95 2.14 -15.47
CA SER A 269 4.40 1.07 -14.60
C SER A 269 4.41 1.52 -13.12
N PRO A 270 4.43 0.60 -12.14
CA PRO A 270 4.68 0.95 -10.74
C PRO A 270 5.96 1.76 -10.52
N ALA A 271 7.00 1.53 -11.31
CA ALA A 271 8.24 2.30 -11.24
C ALA A 271 8.04 3.76 -11.68
N ASP A 272 7.18 4.03 -12.67
CA ASP A 272 6.84 5.39 -13.07
C ASP A 272 6.12 6.14 -11.94
N LEU A 273 5.20 5.47 -11.25
CA LEU A 273 4.47 6.06 -10.13
C LEU A 273 5.36 6.35 -8.92
N LEU A 274 6.37 5.51 -8.67
CA LEU A 274 7.24 5.63 -7.49
C LEU A 274 8.45 6.52 -7.72
N PHE A 275 9.02 6.53 -8.94
CA PHE A 275 10.33 7.11 -9.20
C PHE A 275 10.35 8.16 -10.31
N ARG A 276 9.28 8.23 -11.14
CA ARG A 276 9.13 9.18 -12.26
C ARG A 276 7.77 9.90 -12.22
N GLU A 277 7.32 10.22 -11.01
CA GLU A 277 5.99 10.81 -10.78
C GLU A 277 5.76 12.09 -11.60
N ASP A 278 6.75 12.97 -11.71
CA ASP A 278 6.60 14.23 -12.45
C ASP A 278 6.38 14.00 -13.95
N GLU A 279 7.04 13.00 -14.53
CA GLU A 279 6.83 12.60 -15.93
C GLU A 279 5.43 12.03 -16.12
N PHE A 280 5.01 11.11 -15.22
CA PHE A 280 3.66 10.56 -15.24
C PHE A 280 2.58 11.65 -15.16
N VAL A 281 2.73 12.62 -14.26
CA VAL A 281 1.78 13.74 -14.11
C VAL A 281 1.77 14.66 -15.32
N ALA A 282 2.92 14.95 -15.91
CA ALA A 282 3.04 15.78 -17.12
C ALA A 282 2.33 15.10 -18.30
N ASP A 283 2.56 13.80 -18.51
CA ASP A 283 1.89 13.04 -19.56
C ASP A 283 0.38 12.93 -19.33
N ALA A 284 -0.06 12.68 -18.08
CA ALA A 284 -1.47 12.62 -17.74
C ALA A 284 -2.19 13.95 -18.03
N ARG A 285 -1.60 15.08 -17.65
CA ARG A 285 -2.14 16.41 -17.94
C ARG A 285 -2.24 16.68 -19.44
N ARG A 286 -1.18 16.37 -20.17
CA ARG A 286 -1.13 16.55 -21.65
C ARG A 286 -2.20 15.72 -22.34
N LEU A 287 -2.34 14.45 -21.99
CA LEU A 287 -3.32 13.55 -22.61
C LEU A 287 -4.76 13.87 -22.22
N LEU A 288 -5.00 14.30 -20.97
CA LEU A 288 -6.30 14.76 -20.53
C LEU A 288 -6.74 16.01 -21.32
N ALA A 289 -5.87 17.00 -21.47
CA ALA A 289 -6.18 18.19 -22.25
C ALA A 289 -6.51 17.86 -23.73
N LEU A 290 -5.79 16.93 -24.34
CA LEU A 290 -6.09 16.43 -25.68
C LEU A 290 -7.44 15.70 -25.77
N ALA A 291 -7.79 14.94 -24.73
CA ALA A 291 -9.08 14.25 -24.65
C ALA A 291 -10.24 15.25 -24.56
N GLU A 292 -10.12 16.27 -23.72
CA GLU A 292 -11.12 17.35 -23.57
C GLU A 292 -11.30 18.19 -24.86
N MET A 293 -10.22 18.39 -25.64
CA MET A 293 -10.33 19.06 -26.95
C MET A 293 -11.13 18.22 -27.93
N VAL A 294 -10.92 16.91 -27.98
CA VAL A 294 -11.67 16.01 -28.88
C VAL A 294 -13.16 15.99 -28.50
N GLU A 295 -13.50 15.95 -27.23
CA GLU A 295 -14.89 15.97 -26.77
C GLU A 295 -15.61 17.28 -27.17
N LYS A 296 -14.93 18.43 -27.03
CA LYS A 296 -15.48 19.73 -27.43
C LYS A 296 -15.72 19.87 -28.93
N VAL A 297 -14.98 19.17 -29.75
CA VAL A 297 -15.17 19.23 -31.22
C VAL A 297 -16.28 18.27 -31.67
N ALA A 298 -16.57 17.25 -30.88
CA ALA A 298 -17.60 16.24 -31.18
C ALA A 298 -18.99 16.58 -30.63
N SER A 299 -19.08 17.58 -29.74
CA SER A 299 -20.34 18.13 -29.16
C SER A 299 -20.85 19.32 -29.94
#